data_e80e8552825a26bec206b9b5351c3787
#
_entry.id   e80e8552825a26bec206b9b5351c3787
#
_cell.length_a   1.000
_cell.length_b   1.000
_cell.length_c   1.000
_cell.angle_alpha   90.00
_cell.angle_beta   90.00
_cell.angle_gamma   90.00
#
_symmetry.space_group_name_H-M   'P 1'
#
loop_
_entity.id
_entity.type
_entity.pdbx_description
1 polymer ?
#
loop_
_entity_poly.entity_id
_entity_poly.type
_entity_poly.pdbx_seq_one_letter_code
_entity_poly.pdbx_strand_id
1 'polypeptide(L)'
;MNTILKKLSAVGLSAVLTAGMLAGCGAKDAPVKIDGSKVVTTVNDEEVQLGVVSFYAKYQQAYLFQMYSSYFGTAEIFDTPATSSSDQTYGEQMRDSVLENVEDLVLLSQHAEEYGVSLTEEELKKIDGVAQAYIDENSEEVREEIGASFDNVVTLLKLQTVQSKMYEPLGEEVDQKVSDEEAQQSTVSYVVIPKETAATESTASTGSTASTGSTASTGSTASAESAKSETEAKDEGLDKAEKVLAALKKEKDPKTADLTTVAQSVDPTFTATTGQFSANDTTDTVLDACIVEAVSGLKEGEVVDKVLENEAGTGYYVVRFDKAFDKEATESKKESILSTRKSDHYKELLEKWRKESTIVRDEEVLKTLVISDSKPVVLTQDPAESTASAAETASTAQTAESSESKAESKAESKAESKAESKTESKTESKTESKK
;
A
#
# COMPACT_ATOMS: atom_id res chain seq x y z
N MET A 1 8.08 -17.69 -19.77
CA MET A 1 8.28 -16.61 -18.83
C MET A 1 8.50 -15.23 -19.44
N ASN A 2 9.06 -15.08 -20.64
CA ASN A 2 9.38 -13.74 -21.21
C ASN A 2 8.25 -13.02 -21.98
N THR A 3 7.05 -13.57 -22.09
CA THR A 3 5.99 -12.99 -22.94
C THR A 3 4.92 -12.25 -22.12
N ILE A 4 4.83 -12.50 -20.82
CA ILE A 4 3.84 -11.89 -19.92
C ILE A 4 4.35 -10.56 -19.38
N LEU A 5 5.63 -10.47 -19.02
CA LEU A 5 6.25 -9.22 -18.55
C LEU A 5 6.27 -8.12 -19.63
N LYS A 6 6.44 -8.49 -20.91
CA LYS A 6 6.38 -7.53 -22.04
C LYS A 6 5.00 -6.91 -22.25
N LYS A 7 3.94 -7.48 -21.67
CA LYS A 7 2.58 -6.94 -21.74
C LYS A 7 2.22 -6.03 -20.56
N LEU A 8 2.89 -6.13 -19.43
CA LEU A 8 2.63 -5.32 -18.24
C LEU A 8 3.17 -3.89 -18.33
N SER A 9 4.34 -3.69 -18.97
CA SER A 9 4.92 -2.35 -19.16
C SER A 9 4.10 -1.43 -20.08
N ALA A 10 3.18 -1.97 -20.85
CA ALA A 10 2.42 -1.22 -21.85
C ALA A 10 1.05 -0.71 -21.37
N VAL A 11 0.54 -1.19 -20.24
CA VAL A 11 -0.85 -0.93 -19.78
C VAL A 11 -0.90 0.15 -18.70
N GLY A 12 0.15 0.34 -17.92
CA GLY A 12 0.16 1.28 -16.79
C GLY A 12 0.12 2.77 -17.17
N LEU A 13 0.53 3.12 -18.39
CA LEU A 13 0.61 4.53 -18.79
C LEU A 13 -0.72 5.11 -19.33
N SER A 14 -1.64 4.27 -19.77
CA SER A 14 -2.78 4.74 -20.56
C SER A 14 -4.01 5.15 -19.76
N ALA A 15 -4.10 4.82 -18.47
CA ALA A 15 -5.34 5.03 -17.72
C ALA A 15 -5.36 6.30 -16.85
N VAL A 16 -4.20 6.90 -16.58
CA VAL A 16 -4.07 7.91 -15.52
C VAL A 16 -4.16 9.35 -16.02
N LEU A 17 -3.93 9.61 -17.30
CA LEU A 17 -3.78 10.98 -17.81
C LEU A 17 -4.89 11.44 -18.77
N THR A 18 -5.88 10.62 -19.08
CA THR A 18 -7.04 11.01 -19.87
C THR A 18 -8.11 11.74 -19.06
N ALA A 19 -7.89 11.94 -17.75
CA ALA A 19 -8.80 12.75 -16.96
C ALA A 19 -8.68 14.21 -17.35
N GLY A 20 -9.73 14.80 -17.88
CA GLY A 20 -9.80 16.25 -18.04
C GLY A 20 -9.63 16.91 -16.68
N MET A 21 -8.85 17.96 -16.61
CA MET A 21 -8.68 18.76 -15.39
C MET A 21 -9.58 20.01 -15.52
N LEU A 22 -10.32 20.32 -14.47
CA LEU A 22 -11.09 21.55 -14.40
C LEU A 22 -10.42 22.53 -13.43
N ALA A 23 -10.22 23.75 -13.88
CA ALA A 23 -9.91 24.84 -12.95
C ALA A 23 -11.10 25.05 -12.02
N GLY A 24 -10.85 25.05 -10.71
CA GLY A 24 -11.92 25.20 -9.69
C GLY A 24 -12.66 26.52 -9.85
N CYS A 25 -13.93 26.45 -10.17
CA CYS A 25 -14.83 27.60 -10.30
C CYS A 25 -15.19 28.22 -8.93
N GLY A 26 -14.23 28.78 -8.21
CA GLY A 26 -14.48 29.38 -6.89
C GLY A 26 -13.57 30.55 -6.52
N ALA A 27 -12.51 30.76 -7.28
CA ALA A 27 -11.55 31.80 -6.96
C ALA A 27 -12.05 33.20 -7.32
N LYS A 28 -12.02 34.12 -6.37
CA LYS A 28 -12.32 35.54 -6.60
C LYS A 28 -11.19 36.31 -7.33
N ASP A 29 -10.04 35.66 -7.50
CA ASP A 29 -8.85 36.21 -8.14
C ASP A 29 -8.65 35.58 -9.51
N ALA A 30 -8.10 36.35 -10.46
CA ALA A 30 -7.76 35.82 -11.76
C ALA A 30 -6.79 34.63 -11.64
N PRO A 31 -6.94 33.58 -12.47
CA PRO A 31 -6.05 32.43 -12.46
C PRO A 31 -4.61 32.90 -12.65
N VAL A 32 -3.70 32.41 -11.80
CA VAL A 32 -2.27 32.69 -11.94
C VAL A 32 -1.75 31.78 -13.05
N LYS A 33 -1.38 32.38 -14.17
CA LYS A 33 -0.76 31.66 -15.28
C LYS A 33 0.67 31.27 -14.89
N ILE A 34 0.99 30.01 -15.05
CA ILE A 34 2.32 29.47 -14.82
C ILE A 34 3.11 29.53 -16.14
N ASP A 35 4.26 30.19 -16.15
CA ASP A 35 5.17 30.16 -17.29
C ASP A 35 5.96 28.81 -17.26
N GLY A 36 5.35 27.78 -17.81
CA GLY A 36 5.91 26.45 -17.85
C GLY A 36 7.16 26.28 -18.73
N SER A 37 7.52 27.29 -19.52
CA SER A 37 8.72 27.26 -20.37
C SER A 37 10.01 27.59 -19.62
N LYS A 38 9.91 28.15 -18.40
CA LYS A 38 11.08 28.48 -17.59
C LYS A 38 11.77 27.24 -17.07
N VAL A 39 13.10 27.26 -17.09
CA VAL A 39 13.91 26.23 -16.46
C VAL A 39 13.81 26.37 -14.94
N VAL A 40 13.38 25.31 -14.25
CA VAL A 40 13.23 25.29 -12.79
C VAL A 40 14.37 24.54 -12.10
N THR A 41 14.99 23.59 -12.81
CA THR A 41 16.18 22.87 -12.33
C THR A 41 17.01 22.42 -13.51
N THR A 42 18.30 22.26 -13.29
CA THR A 42 19.23 21.64 -14.25
C THR A 42 19.92 20.50 -13.51
N VAL A 43 19.85 19.28 -14.07
CA VAL A 43 20.48 18.08 -13.53
C VAL A 43 21.63 17.71 -14.46
N ASN A 44 22.87 17.93 -14.01
CA ASN A 44 24.06 17.90 -14.86
C ASN A 44 23.93 18.92 -16.01
N ASP A 45 23.80 18.44 -17.25
CA ASP A 45 23.61 19.32 -18.43
C ASP A 45 22.17 19.33 -18.94
N GLU A 46 21.22 18.69 -18.26
CA GLU A 46 19.84 18.55 -18.69
C GLU A 46 18.93 19.56 -17.98
N GLU A 47 18.33 20.46 -18.76
CA GLU A 47 17.40 21.47 -18.28
C GLU A 47 15.99 20.88 -18.14
N VAL A 48 15.35 21.13 -17.00
CA VAL A 48 13.97 20.75 -16.71
C VAL A 48 13.11 22.00 -16.65
N GLN A 49 12.09 22.04 -17.48
CA GLN A 49 11.14 23.15 -17.50
C GLN A 49 10.13 23.01 -16.35
N LEU A 50 9.70 24.17 -15.82
CA LEU A 50 8.69 24.26 -14.77
C LEU A 50 7.40 23.53 -15.13
N GLY A 51 6.99 23.54 -16.41
CA GLY A 51 5.79 22.87 -16.87
C GLY A 51 5.78 21.35 -16.63
N VAL A 52 6.95 20.69 -16.65
CA VAL A 52 7.09 19.26 -16.29
C VAL A 52 6.73 19.04 -14.82
N VAL A 53 7.33 19.84 -13.94
CA VAL A 53 7.12 19.78 -12.48
C VAL A 53 5.70 20.20 -12.12
N SER A 54 5.21 21.28 -12.74
CA SER A 54 3.88 21.82 -12.49
C SER A 54 2.79 20.83 -12.89
N PHE A 55 2.90 20.22 -14.06
CA PHE A 55 1.93 19.21 -14.51
C PHE A 55 1.85 18.06 -13.51
N TYR A 56 3.00 17.53 -13.07
CA TYR A 56 3.02 16.42 -12.11
C TYR A 56 2.46 16.83 -10.74
N ALA A 57 2.85 18.00 -10.23
CA ALA A 57 2.35 18.50 -8.95
C ALA A 57 0.85 18.78 -8.97
N LYS A 58 0.35 19.40 -10.04
CA LYS A 58 -1.09 19.70 -10.19
C LYS A 58 -1.92 18.43 -10.37
N TYR A 59 -1.40 17.43 -11.07
CA TYR A 59 -2.04 16.12 -11.15
C TYR A 59 -2.14 15.45 -9.78
N GLN A 60 -1.04 15.43 -9.01
CA GLN A 60 -1.05 14.87 -7.64
C GLN A 60 -1.98 15.68 -6.72
N GLN A 61 -1.99 17.00 -6.83
CA GLN A 61 -2.93 17.85 -6.08
C GLN A 61 -4.37 17.46 -6.37
N ALA A 62 -4.73 17.33 -7.64
CA ALA A 62 -6.08 16.97 -8.05
C ALA A 62 -6.50 15.58 -7.53
N TYR A 63 -5.60 14.60 -7.61
CA TYR A 63 -5.83 13.26 -7.09
C TYR A 63 -6.07 13.26 -5.57
N LEU A 64 -5.19 13.91 -4.81
CA LEU A 64 -5.34 14.03 -3.35
C LEU A 64 -6.60 14.79 -2.97
N PHE A 65 -6.90 15.90 -3.66
CA PHE A 65 -8.11 16.67 -3.45
C PHE A 65 -9.36 15.78 -3.57
N GLN A 66 -9.45 14.98 -4.64
CA GLN A 66 -10.59 14.11 -4.87
C GLN A 66 -10.65 12.98 -3.83
N MET A 67 -9.50 12.37 -3.50
CA MET A 67 -9.42 11.33 -2.47
C MET A 67 -9.90 11.84 -1.10
N TYR A 68 -9.35 12.97 -0.64
CA TYR A 68 -9.73 13.54 0.66
C TYR A 68 -11.18 14.01 0.70
N SER A 69 -11.68 14.64 -0.37
CA SER A 69 -13.09 15.02 -0.48
C SER A 69 -14.01 13.81 -0.39
N SER A 70 -13.66 12.70 -1.04
CA SER A 70 -14.48 11.48 -1.05
C SER A 70 -14.49 10.75 0.29
N TYR A 71 -13.35 10.67 0.98
CA TYR A 71 -13.23 9.88 2.21
C TYR A 71 -13.48 10.69 3.49
N PHE A 72 -13.14 11.98 3.50
CA PHE A 72 -13.19 12.82 4.69
C PHE A 72 -14.19 13.98 4.59
N GLY A 73 -14.81 14.18 3.41
CA GLY A 73 -15.77 15.27 3.17
C GLY A 73 -15.13 16.66 3.10
N THR A 74 -13.80 16.76 3.16
CA THR A 74 -13.01 17.98 3.00
C THR A 74 -11.73 17.67 2.25
N ALA A 75 -11.23 18.66 1.52
CA ALA A 75 -9.93 18.60 0.85
C ALA A 75 -9.03 19.79 1.25
N GLU A 76 -9.36 20.49 2.31
CA GLU A 76 -8.57 21.61 2.83
C GLU A 76 -7.37 21.09 3.61
N ILE A 77 -6.32 20.67 2.87
CA ILE A 77 -5.10 20.07 3.44
C ILE A 77 -3.83 20.80 3.01
N PHE A 78 -3.84 21.46 1.83
CA PHE A 78 -2.62 21.99 1.22
C PHE A 78 -2.10 23.23 1.93
N ASP A 79 -2.97 24.03 2.55
CA ASP A 79 -2.60 25.23 3.32
C ASP A 79 -2.32 24.90 4.81
N THR A 80 -2.45 23.63 5.22
CA THR A 80 -2.10 23.22 6.59
C THR A 80 -0.59 23.05 6.76
N PRO A 81 -0.04 23.21 7.98
CA PRO A 81 1.38 22.92 8.23
C PRO A 81 1.75 21.49 7.85
N ALA A 82 2.87 21.31 7.15
CA ALA A 82 3.35 20.01 6.70
C ALA A 82 3.60 19.02 7.87
N THR A 83 4.06 19.56 9.00
CA THR A 83 4.16 18.84 10.29
C THR A 83 3.79 19.79 11.42
N SER A 84 3.52 19.26 12.61
CA SER A 84 3.16 20.06 13.80
C SER A 84 4.21 21.12 14.20
N SER A 85 5.42 21.05 13.65
CA SER A 85 6.54 21.94 13.94
C SER A 85 7.12 22.64 12.69
N SER A 86 6.46 22.51 11.54
CA SER A 86 6.92 23.08 10.27
C SER A 86 6.30 24.45 10.02
N ASP A 87 7.10 25.40 9.56
CA ASP A 87 6.63 26.67 9.00
C ASP A 87 6.17 26.52 7.53
N GLN A 88 6.52 25.40 6.89
CA GLN A 88 6.16 25.06 5.50
C GLN A 88 4.78 24.42 5.47
N THR A 89 3.95 24.81 4.50
CA THR A 89 2.67 24.17 4.26
C THR A 89 2.82 22.81 3.59
N TYR A 90 1.80 21.95 3.69
CA TYR A 90 1.77 20.68 2.99
C TYR A 90 1.86 20.84 1.46
N GLY A 91 1.23 21.87 0.91
CA GLY A 91 1.34 22.21 -0.51
C GLY A 91 2.75 22.60 -0.95
N GLU A 92 3.48 23.38 -0.11
CA GLU A 92 4.87 23.71 -0.37
C GLU A 92 5.78 22.49 -0.28
N GLN A 93 5.59 21.65 0.74
CA GLN A 93 6.34 20.39 0.86
C GLN A 93 6.08 19.46 -0.34
N MET A 94 4.82 19.34 -0.76
CA MET A 94 4.46 18.55 -1.94
C MET A 94 5.13 19.08 -3.21
N ARG A 95 5.13 20.40 -3.43
CA ARG A 95 5.82 21.04 -4.57
C ARG A 95 7.30 20.67 -4.59
N ASP A 96 7.96 20.82 -3.46
CA ASP A 96 9.39 20.57 -3.33
C ASP A 96 9.72 19.08 -3.50
N SER A 97 8.88 18.19 -2.96
CA SER A 97 9.01 16.76 -3.16
C SER A 97 8.79 16.32 -4.62
N VAL A 98 7.86 16.96 -5.33
CA VAL A 98 7.65 16.68 -6.77
C VAL A 98 8.84 17.12 -7.59
N LEU A 99 9.43 18.30 -7.29
CA LEU A 99 10.66 18.72 -7.98
C LEU A 99 11.78 17.71 -7.76
N GLU A 100 12.01 17.27 -6.52
CA GLU A 100 13.02 16.27 -6.19
C GLU A 100 12.78 14.94 -6.92
N ASN A 101 11.52 14.52 -6.98
CA ASN A 101 11.16 13.31 -7.73
C ASN A 101 11.46 13.46 -9.23
N VAL A 102 11.14 14.60 -9.85
CA VAL A 102 11.46 14.84 -11.27
C VAL A 102 12.97 14.85 -11.50
N GLU A 103 13.77 15.40 -10.59
CA GLU A 103 15.24 15.33 -10.66
C GLU A 103 15.73 13.88 -10.60
N ASP A 104 15.14 13.04 -9.73
CA ASP A 104 15.46 11.62 -9.66
C ASP A 104 15.08 10.87 -10.94
N LEU A 105 13.94 11.22 -11.56
CA LEU A 105 13.55 10.67 -12.86
C LEU A 105 14.55 11.02 -13.97
N VAL A 106 15.10 12.24 -13.95
CA VAL A 106 16.15 12.65 -14.89
C VAL A 106 17.42 11.87 -14.65
N LEU A 107 17.85 11.72 -13.39
CA LEU A 107 19.02 10.88 -13.05
C LEU A 107 18.84 9.43 -13.54
N LEU A 108 17.69 8.83 -13.31
CA LEU A 108 17.37 7.49 -13.84
C LEU A 108 17.46 7.45 -15.37
N SER A 109 16.98 8.48 -16.04
CA SER A 109 17.03 8.57 -17.50
C SER A 109 18.46 8.68 -18.01
N GLN A 110 19.31 9.44 -17.32
CA GLN A 110 20.73 9.59 -17.67
C GLN A 110 21.52 8.28 -17.53
N HIS A 111 21.14 7.42 -16.58
CA HIS A 111 21.76 6.11 -16.35
C HIS A 111 21.07 4.95 -17.09
N ALA A 112 19.94 5.20 -17.79
CA ALA A 112 19.14 4.14 -18.40
C ALA A 112 19.89 3.27 -19.41
N GLU A 113 20.78 3.87 -20.21
CA GLU A 113 21.57 3.17 -21.21
C GLU A 113 22.56 2.17 -20.58
N GLU A 114 23.10 2.46 -19.39
CA GLU A 114 24.02 1.59 -18.64
C GLU A 114 23.33 0.27 -18.27
N TYR A 115 22.01 0.32 -18.09
CA TYR A 115 21.15 -0.83 -17.76
C TYR A 115 20.45 -1.42 -18.99
N GLY A 116 20.82 -0.98 -20.20
CA GLY A 116 20.22 -1.45 -21.44
C GLY A 116 18.75 -1.02 -21.61
N VAL A 117 18.31 0.01 -20.90
CA VAL A 117 16.96 0.54 -20.96
C VAL A 117 16.88 1.65 -21.99
N SER A 118 15.92 1.54 -22.90
CA SER A 118 15.59 2.57 -23.89
C SER A 118 14.10 2.53 -24.20
N LEU A 119 13.54 3.65 -24.68
CA LEU A 119 12.17 3.72 -25.12
C LEU A 119 12.04 3.18 -26.55
N THR A 120 11.04 2.34 -26.77
CA THR A 120 10.71 1.82 -28.10
C THR A 120 9.87 2.83 -28.90
N GLU A 121 9.83 2.68 -30.21
CA GLU A 121 8.96 3.50 -31.07
C GLU A 121 7.46 3.37 -30.73
N GLU A 122 7.04 2.18 -30.26
CA GLU A 122 5.66 1.95 -29.83
C GLU A 122 5.35 2.71 -28.53
N GLU A 123 6.28 2.69 -27.55
CA GLU A 123 6.15 3.46 -26.30
C GLU A 123 6.12 4.96 -26.57
N LEU A 124 7.02 5.46 -27.41
CA LEU A 124 7.04 6.88 -27.81
C LEU A 124 5.71 7.29 -28.45
N LYS A 125 5.18 6.48 -29.37
CA LYS A 125 3.89 6.76 -29.99
C LYS A 125 2.72 6.74 -29.00
N LYS A 126 2.75 5.87 -27.99
CA LYS A 126 1.74 5.87 -26.92
C LYS A 126 1.84 7.12 -26.06
N ILE A 127 3.06 7.52 -25.71
CA ILE A 127 3.33 8.74 -24.95
C ILE A 127 2.77 9.96 -25.70
N ASP A 128 3.07 10.09 -26.98
CA ASP A 128 2.54 11.18 -27.82
C ASP A 128 1.01 11.17 -27.87
N GLY A 129 0.39 9.97 -27.96
CA GLY A 129 -1.06 9.82 -27.95
C GLY A 129 -1.69 10.27 -26.62
N VAL A 130 -1.08 9.93 -25.49
CA VAL A 130 -1.56 10.37 -24.16
C VAL A 130 -1.37 11.88 -23.98
N ALA A 131 -0.23 12.42 -24.38
CA ALA A 131 0.01 13.87 -24.32
C ALA A 131 -0.97 14.64 -25.22
N GLN A 132 -1.30 14.10 -26.39
CA GLN A 132 -2.29 14.73 -27.29
C GLN A 132 -3.70 14.69 -26.66
N ALA A 133 -4.09 13.58 -26.04
CA ALA A 133 -5.36 13.48 -25.32
C ALA A 133 -5.47 14.53 -24.21
N TYR A 134 -4.38 14.75 -23.43
CA TYR A 134 -4.34 15.82 -22.44
C TYR A 134 -4.62 17.20 -23.07
N ILE A 135 -4.02 17.49 -24.22
CA ILE A 135 -4.22 18.76 -24.92
C ILE A 135 -5.67 18.90 -25.43
N ASP A 136 -6.25 17.83 -25.94
CA ASP A 136 -7.59 17.84 -26.55
C ASP A 136 -8.71 17.90 -25.49
N GLU A 137 -8.49 17.29 -24.32
CA GLU A 137 -9.49 17.19 -23.24
C GLU A 137 -9.48 18.39 -22.28
N ASN A 138 -8.42 19.22 -22.30
CA ASN A 138 -8.28 20.37 -21.40
C ASN A 138 -8.34 21.70 -22.19
N SER A 139 -9.12 22.67 -21.66
CA SER A 139 -9.18 24.01 -22.23
C SER A 139 -7.83 24.73 -22.17
N GLU A 140 -7.63 25.73 -23.02
CA GLU A 140 -6.41 26.55 -23.01
C GLU A 140 -6.20 27.21 -21.63
N GLU A 141 -7.27 27.68 -20.98
CA GLU A 141 -7.22 28.31 -19.65
C GLU A 141 -6.67 27.34 -18.60
N VAL A 142 -7.16 26.09 -18.59
CA VAL A 142 -6.67 25.04 -17.67
C VAL A 142 -5.21 24.72 -17.94
N ARG A 143 -4.82 24.58 -19.19
CA ARG A 143 -3.43 24.31 -19.57
C ARG A 143 -2.47 25.45 -19.19
N GLU A 144 -2.91 26.71 -19.34
CA GLU A 144 -2.14 27.88 -18.90
C GLU A 144 -2.02 27.97 -17.37
N GLU A 145 -3.08 27.59 -16.62
CA GLU A 145 -3.06 27.53 -15.16
C GLU A 145 -2.14 26.42 -14.65
N ILE A 146 -2.12 25.27 -15.33
CA ILE A 146 -1.19 24.17 -15.02
C ILE A 146 0.22 24.53 -15.50
N GLY A 147 0.36 25.33 -16.55
CA GLY A 147 1.63 25.71 -17.15
C GLY A 147 2.28 24.59 -17.97
N ALA A 148 1.52 23.58 -18.38
CA ALA A 148 2.06 22.42 -19.10
C ALA A 148 1.70 22.45 -20.60
N SER A 149 2.74 22.39 -21.42
CA SER A 149 2.64 22.17 -22.86
C SER A 149 2.59 20.69 -23.21
N PHE A 150 2.28 20.38 -24.48
CA PHE A 150 2.43 19.02 -25.01
C PHE A 150 3.82 18.43 -24.72
N ASP A 151 4.88 19.20 -24.99
CA ASP A 151 6.27 18.75 -24.78
C ASP A 151 6.60 18.48 -23.30
N ASN A 152 6.03 19.27 -22.38
CA ASN A 152 6.21 19.04 -20.93
C ASN A 152 5.58 17.71 -20.50
N VAL A 153 4.37 17.41 -21.00
CA VAL A 153 3.68 16.16 -20.73
C VAL A 153 4.45 14.98 -21.33
N VAL A 154 4.88 15.08 -22.59
CA VAL A 154 5.72 14.07 -23.25
C VAL A 154 6.99 13.82 -22.45
N THR A 155 7.66 14.87 -21.97
CA THR A 155 8.88 14.74 -21.18
C THR A 155 8.63 13.96 -19.88
N LEU A 156 7.62 14.34 -19.09
CA LEU A 156 7.28 13.62 -17.87
C LEU A 156 6.98 12.14 -18.14
N LEU A 157 6.17 11.86 -19.16
CA LEU A 157 5.78 10.50 -19.50
C LEU A 157 6.97 9.64 -19.96
N LYS A 158 7.92 10.22 -20.70
CA LYS A 158 9.17 9.53 -21.04
C LYS A 158 9.97 9.17 -19.80
N LEU A 159 10.17 10.14 -18.90
CA LEU A 159 10.89 9.93 -17.66
C LEU A 159 10.26 8.83 -16.79
N GLN A 160 8.93 8.88 -16.60
CA GLN A 160 8.20 7.86 -15.83
C GLN A 160 8.23 6.48 -16.49
N THR A 161 8.21 6.42 -17.85
CA THR A 161 8.33 5.16 -18.56
C THR A 161 9.72 4.55 -18.37
N VAL A 162 10.77 5.38 -18.44
CA VAL A 162 12.14 4.93 -18.14
C VAL A 162 12.22 4.42 -16.69
N GLN A 163 11.70 5.15 -15.72
CA GLN A 163 11.67 4.70 -14.32
C GLN A 163 11.04 3.30 -14.19
N SER A 164 9.87 3.11 -14.79
CA SER A 164 9.18 1.81 -14.77
C SER A 164 10.03 0.69 -15.38
N LYS A 165 10.78 0.99 -16.44
CA LYS A 165 11.66 0.01 -17.11
C LYS A 165 12.96 -0.24 -16.36
N MET A 166 13.43 0.72 -15.56
CA MET A 166 14.63 0.60 -14.74
C MET A 166 14.43 -0.29 -13.51
N TYR A 167 13.18 -0.44 -13.05
CA TYR A 167 12.89 -1.17 -11.80
C TYR A 167 13.36 -2.64 -11.85
N GLU A 168 13.18 -3.33 -12.98
CA GLU A 168 13.57 -4.74 -13.12
C GLU A 168 15.10 -4.90 -13.15
N PRO A 169 15.87 -4.24 -14.06
CA PRO A 169 17.32 -4.40 -14.10
C PRO A 169 18.02 -3.93 -12.81
N LEU A 170 17.57 -2.86 -12.18
CA LEU A 170 18.09 -2.44 -10.87
C LEU A 170 17.80 -3.49 -9.79
N GLY A 171 16.61 -4.07 -9.84
CA GLY A 171 16.23 -5.14 -8.92
C GLY A 171 16.99 -6.45 -9.12
N GLU A 172 17.65 -6.68 -10.27
CA GLU A 172 18.50 -7.86 -10.51
C GLU A 172 19.87 -7.78 -9.80
N GLU A 173 20.31 -6.58 -9.42
CA GLU A 173 21.60 -6.37 -8.75
C GLU A 173 21.61 -6.81 -7.27
N VAL A 174 20.44 -6.98 -6.63
CA VAL A 174 20.37 -7.45 -5.25
C VAL A 174 20.44 -8.99 -5.17
N ASP A 175 20.82 -9.50 -4.00
CA ASP A 175 20.75 -10.95 -3.75
C ASP A 175 19.30 -11.44 -3.83
N GLN A 176 19.00 -12.21 -4.88
CA GLN A 176 17.69 -12.77 -5.16
C GLN A 176 17.33 -13.96 -4.24
N LYS A 177 18.31 -14.48 -3.50
CA LYS A 177 18.10 -15.64 -2.66
C LYS A 177 17.72 -15.22 -1.25
N VAL A 178 16.56 -15.63 -0.82
CA VAL A 178 16.10 -15.51 0.56
C VAL A 178 15.92 -16.94 1.10
N SER A 179 16.65 -17.28 2.15
CA SER A 179 16.58 -18.63 2.73
C SER A 179 15.33 -18.81 3.59
N ASP A 180 14.94 -20.08 3.84
CA ASP A 180 13.85 -20.38 4.76
C ASP A 180 14.16 -19.89 6.19
N GLU A 181 15.45 -19.95 6.61
CA GLU A 181 15.86 -19.48 7.92
C GLU A 181 15.72 -17.97 8.08
N GLU A 182 16.00 -17.21 7.01
CA GLU A 182 15.88 -15.76 7.00
C GLU A 182 14.41 -15.31 7.04
N ALA A 183 13.55 -16.00 6.30
CA ALA A 183 12.14 -15.65 6.12
C ALA A 183 11.18 -16.42 7.01
N GLN A 184 11.67 -17.32 7.87
CA GLN A 184 10.85 -18.22 8.66
C GLN A 184 9.75 -17.48 9.42
N GLN A 185 8.51 -17.93 9.22
CA GLN A 185 7.34 -17.43 9.92
C GLN A 185 6.68 -18.54 10.74
N SER A 186 6.35 -18.21 11.96
CA SER A 186 5.45 -18.97 12.84
C SER A 186 4.07 -18.32 12.84
N THR A 187 3.03 -19.10 13.11
CA THR A 187 1.64 -18.61 13.08
C THR A 187 0.94 -18.92 14.39
N VAL A 188 0.21 -17.93 14.89
CA VAL A 188 -0.68 -18.03 16.07
C VAL A 188 -2.10 -17.63 15.67
N SER A 189 -3.09 -18.24 16.32
CA SER A 189 -4.45 -17.71 16.36
C SER A 189 -4.74 -17.18 17.75
N TYR A 190 -5.39 -16.01 17.83
CA TYR A 190 -5.75 -15.41 19.10
C TYR A 190 -7.07 -14.64 19.03
N VAL A 191 -7.72 -14.51 20.19
CA VAL A 191 -8.92 -13.69 20.37
C VAL A 191 -8.56 -12.50 21.25
N VAL A 192 -8.95 -11.31 20.84
CA VAL A 192 -8.83 -10.08 21.65
C VAL A 192 -10.13 -9.88 22.42
N ILE A 193 -10.07 -9.80 23.73
CA ILE A 193 -11.19 -9.56 24.61
C ILE A 193 -10.95 -8.23 25.34
N PRO A 194 -11.77 -7.20 25.12
CA PRO A 194 -11.60 -5.91 25.79
C PRO A 194 -11.72 -6.03 27.31
N LYS A 195 -10.95 -5.23 28.02
CA LYS A 195 -11.08 -5.06 29.48
C LYS A 195 -12.33 -4.27 29.77
N GLU A 196 -13.28 -4.88 30.46
CA GLU A 196 -14.53 -4.23 30.87
C GLU A 196 -14.45 -3.81 32.33
N THR A 197 -14.12 -2.54 32.59
CA THR A 197 -14.29 -1.98 33.93
C THR A 197 -15.75 -1.59 34.10
N ALA A 198 -16.39 -2.07 35.14
CA ALA A 198 -17.77 -1.75 35.45
C ALA A 198 -17.96 -0.23 35.67
N ALA A 199 -18.19 0.52 34.64
CA ALA A 199 -18.85 1.83 34.53
C ALA A 199 -18.56 2.47 33.18
N THR A 200 -19.37 2.15 32.18
CA THR A 200 -19.84 3.13 31.17
C THR A 200 -20.81 2.42 30.24
N GLU A 201 -22.10 2.68 30.40
CA GLU A 201 -23.05 2.52 29.30
C GLU A 201 -22.57 3.46 28.18
N SER A 202 -21.99 2.92 27.17
CA SER A 202 -21.60 3.65 25.96
C SER A 202 -22.17 2.93 24.74
N THR A 203 -23.08 3.60 24.10
CA THR A 203 -23.65 3.32 22.79
C THR A 203 -22.64 2.77 21.80
N ALA A 204 -22.99 1.63 21.22
CA ALA A 204 -22.26 1.00 20.11
C ALA A 204 -22.10 1.99 18.95
N SER A 205 -20.88 2.30 18.58
CA SER A 205 -20.50 2.90 17.32
C SER A 205 -19.43 2.02 16.66
N THR A 206 -19.82 1.38 15.59
CA THR A 206 -18.95 0.70 14.64
C THR A 206 -18.00 1.70 13.99
N GLY A 207 -16.71 1.44 14.06
CA GLY A 207 -15.71 2.28 13.39
C GLY A 207 -14.28 1.80 13.67
N SER A 208 -13.80 0.90 12.82
CA SER A 208 -12.39 0.55 12.73
C SER A 208 -11.59 1.75 12.24
N THR A 209 -10.59 2.18 13.01
CA THR A 209 -9.37 2.82 12.45
C THR A 209 -8.29 2.87 13.52
N ALA A 210 -7.19 2.25 13.22
CA ALA A 210 -5.93 2.45 13.92
C ALA A 210 -5.44 3.88 13.67
N SER A 211 -5.11 4.62 14.71
CA SER A 211 -4.32 5.84 14.61
C SER A 211 -3.48 6.01 15.88
N THR A 212 -2.19 5.96 15.68
CA THR A 212 -1.13 6.39 16.59
C THR A 212 -1.23 7.90 16.83
N GLY A 213 -1.15 8.32 18.09
CA GLY A 213 -1.09 9.74 18.44
C GLY A 213 -0.86 9.96 19.92
N SER A 214 0.42 10.08 20.29
CA SER A 214 0.89 10.52 21.60
C SER A 214 0.61 12.01 21.79
N THR A 215 0.01 12.41 22.92
CA THR A 215 0.29 13.73 23.51
C THR A 215 0.05 13.71 25.01
N ALA A 216 1.12 14.05 25.70
CA ALA A 216 1.11 14.37 27.11
C ALA A 216 0.47 15.76 27.36
N SER A 217 -0.28 15.93 28.44
CA SER A 217 -0.50 17.23 29.06
C SER A 217 -0.78 17.10 30.57
N THR A 218 0.01 17.84 31.24
CA THR A 218 0.18 18.21 32.63
C THR A 218 -1.08 18.54 33.41
N GLY A 219 -1.16 17.98 34.62
CA GLY A 219 -1.31 18.62 35.91
C GLY A 219 -2.61 19.32 36.29
N SER A 220 -3.26 18.79 37.32
CA SER A 220 -3.59 19.60 38.48
C SER A 220 -4.03 18.73 39.66
N THR A 221 -3.41 18.98 40.80
CA THR A 221 -3.68 18.41 42.12
C THR A 221 -4.98 18.90 42.73
N ALA A 222 -5.79 18.00 43.26
CA ALA A 222 -6.67 18.29 44.39
C ALA A 222 -6.87 17.00 45.22
N SER A 223 -6.34 17.03 46.41
CA SER A 223 -6.62 16.06 47.48
C SER A 223 -8.09 16.07 47.90
N ALA A 224 -8.65 14.88 48.04
CA ALA A 224 -9.72 14.62 48.98
C ALA A 224 -9.62 13.15 49.41
N GLU A 225 -9.25 12.96 50.65
CA GLU A 225 -9.37 11.71 51.38
C GLU A 225 -10.86 11.33 51.50
N SER A 226 -11.23 10.11 51.11
CA SER A 226 -12.39 9.43 51.68
C SER A 226 -12.26 7.93 51.48
N ALA A 227 -12.16 7.28 52.62
CA ALA A 227 -12.56 5.93 53.03
C ALA A 227 -12.62 4.80 51.96
N LYS A 228 -11.73 3.82 52.17
CA LYS A 228 -11.79 2.44 51.69
C LYS A 228 -13.16 1.80 51.80
N SER A 229 -13.65 1.35 50.66
CA SER A 229 -14.43 0.14 50.54
C SER A 229 -13.85 -0.60 49.31
N GLU A 230 -12.93 -1.53 49.56
CA GLU A 230 -12.48 -2.49 48.57
C GLU A 230 -13.60 -3.47 48.29
N THR A 231 -14.44 -3.13 47.33
CA THR A 231 -15.10 -4.13 46.49
C THR A 231 -14.35 -4.06 45.18
N GLU A 232 -13.44 -5.00 44.95
CA GLU A 232 -12.80 -5.15 43.65
C GLU A 232 -13.91 -5.28 42.60
N ALA A 233 -14.08 -4.28 41.78
CA ALA A 233 -14.97 -4.35 40.63
C ALA A 233 -14.41 -5.48 39.74
N LYS A 234 -15.19 -6.55 39.60
CA LYS A 234 -14.82 -7.72 38.82
C LYS A 234 -14.64 -7.32 37.38
N ASP A 235 -13.50 -7.62 36.80
CA ASP A 235 -13.25 -7.37 35.38
C ASP A 235 -13.99 -8.43 34.56
N GLU A 236 -15.11 -8.03 33.96
CA GLU A 236 -15.94 -8.91 33.14
C GLU A 236 -15.20 -9.39 31.88
N GLY A 237 -14.26 -8.59 31.35
CA GLY A 237 -13.40 -8.97 30.22
C GLY A 237 -12.51 -10.16 30.58
N LEU A 238 -11.91 -10.15 31.76
CA LEU A 238 -11.10 -11.28 32.24
C LEU A 238 -11.95 -12.55 32.41
N ASP A 239 -13.16 -12.42 33.00
CA ASP A 239 -14.08 -13.56 33.14
C ASP A 239 -14.48 -14.15 31.77
N LYS A 240 -14.72 -13.30 30.78
CA LYS A 240 -15.02 -13.76 29.40
C LYS A 240 -13.81 -14.44 28.78
N ALA A 241 -12.61 -13.89 28.94
CA ALA A 241 -11.37 -14.48 28.41
C ALA A 241 -11.10 -15.86 29.04
N GLU A 242 -11.27 -16.00 30.34
CA GLU A 242 -11.13 -17.30 31.05
C GLU A 242 -12.16 -18.33 30.56
N LYS A 243 -13.40 -17.90 30.26
CA LYS A 243 -14.44 -18.76 29.68
C LYS A 243 -14.06 -19.23 28.27
N VAL A 244 -13.56 -18.33 27.43
CA VAL A 244 -13.08 -18.68 26.06
C VAL A 244 -11.94 -19.69 26.17
N LEU A 245 -10.94 -19.46 27.02
CA LEU A 245 -9.84 -20.38 27.25
C LEU A 245 -10.32 -21.75 27.74
N ALA A 246 -11.26 -21.75 28.71
CA ALA A 246 -11.85 -22.97 29.23
C ALA A 246 -12.68 -23.72 28.19
N ALA A 247 -13.41 -22.99 27.32
CA ALA A 247 -14.16 -23.58 26.22
C ALA A 247 -13.21 -24.22 25.20
N LEU A 248 -12.17 -23.51 24.80
CA LEU A 248 -11.17 -24.02 23.86
C LEU A 248 -10.49 -25.28 24.38
N LYS A 249 -10.12 -25.33 25.66
CA LYS A 249 -9.51 -26.50 26.30
C LYS A 249 -10.46 -27.70 26.43
N LYS A 250 -11.78 -27.49 26.36
CA LYS A 250 -12.81 -28.55 26.39
C LYS A 250 -13.12 -29.12 25.03
N GLU A 251 -12.70 -28.46 23.95
CA GLU A 251 -12.89 -29.00 22.60
C GLU A 251 -12.25 -30.39 22.49
N LYS A 252 -12.86 -31.23 21.65
CA LYS A 252 -12.36 -32.59 21.41
C LYS A 252 -10.93 -32.59 20.86
N ASP A 253 -10.64 -31.59 20.05
CA ASP A 253 -9.31 -31.31 19.52
C ASP A 253 -9.06 -29.79 19.54
N PRO A 254 -8.51 -29.27 20.65
CA PRO A 254 -8.22 -27.83 20.76
C PRO A 254 -7.24 -27.31 19.71
N LYS A 255 -6.42 -28.20 19.15
CA LYS A 255 -5.38 -27.85 18.17
C LYS A 255 -5.96 -27.41 16.83
N THR A 256 -7.09 -27.98 16.44
CA THR A 256 -7.75 -27.74 15.14
C THR A 256 -9.12 -27.07 15.28
N ALA A 257 -9.58 -26.84 16.51
CA ALA A 257 -10.86 -26.17 16.76
C ALA A 257 -10.90 -24.79 16.10
N ASP A 258 -12.05 -24.45 15.52
CA ASP A 258 -12.29 -23.08 15.05
C ASP A 258 -12.41 -22.14 16.24
N LEU A 259 -11.34 -21.37 16.47
CA LEU A 259 -11.23 -20.46 17.60
C LEU A 259 -12.29 -19.35 17.59
N THR A 260 -12.72 -18.91 16.41
CA THR A 260 -13.83 -17.96 16.27
C THR A 260 -15.12 -18.57 16.79
N THR A 261 -15.47 -19.78 16.37
CA THR A 261 -16.67 -20.50 16.84
C THR A 261 -16.62 -20.72 18.35
N VAL A 262 -15.46 -21.10 18.90
CA VAL A 262 -15.29 -21.26 20.34
C VAL A 262 -15.51 -19.94 21.07
N ALA A 263 -14.91 -18.85 20.60
CA ALA A 263 -15.04 -17.53 21.20
C ALA A 263 -16.48 -17.01 21.15
N GLN A 264 -17.17 -17.21 20.03
CA GLN A 264 -18.57 -16.84 19.84
C GLN A 264 -19.54 -17.64 20.71
N SER A 265 -19.16 -18.80 21.21
CA SER A 265 -19.96 -19.53 22.19
C SER A 265 -20.03 -18.81 23.56
N VAL A 266 -19.09 -17.88 23.82
CA VAL A 266 -19.04 -17.07 25.03
C VAL A 266 -19.64 -15.68 24.79
N ASP A 267 -19.25 -15.03 23.68
CA ASP A 267 -19.77 -13.74 23.27
C ASP A 267 -19.81 -13.68 21.74
N PRO A 268 -21.00 -13.46 21.10
CA PRO A 268 -21.16 -13.46 19.65
C PRO A 268 -20.29 -12.43 18.90
N THR A 269 -19.79 -11.42 19.60
CA THR A 269 -18.96 -10.36 19.00
C THR A 269 -17.48 -10.76 18.87
N PHE A 270 -17.06 -11.82 19.54
CA PHE A 270 -15.67 -12.24 19.53
C PHE A 270 -15.29 -12.95 18.23
N THR A 271 -14.15 -12.55 17.69
CA THR A 271 -13.57 -13.12 16.47
C THR A 271 -12.10 -13.42 16.71
N ALA A 272 -11.65 -14.56 16.24
CA ALA A 272 -10.23 -14.89 16.26
C ALA A 272 -9.50 -14.18 15.10
N THR A 273 -8.28 -13.79 15.36
CA THR A 273 -7.34 -13.23 14.41
C THR A 273 -6.13 -14.14 14.30
N THR A 274 -5.55 -14.23 13.11
CA THR A 274 -4.29 -14.92 12.87
C THR A 274 -3.16 -13.90 12.85
N GLY A 275 -2.07 -14.20 13.56
CA GLY A 275 -0.86 -13.39 13.55
C GLY A 275 0.35 -14.22 13.17
N GLN A 276 1.32 -13.58 12.54
CA GLN A 276 2.57 -14.19 12.10
C GLN A 276 3.75 -13.48 12.77
N PHE A 277 4.79 -14.22 13.04
CA PHE A 277 6.03 -13.68 13.61
C PHE A 277 7.22 -14.55 13.23
N SER A 278 8.41 -13.95 13.22
CA SER A 278 9.66 -14.67 13.07
C SER A 278 10.20 -15.02 14.45
N ALA A 279 10.52 -16.28 14.68
CA ALA A 279 11.23 -16.69 15.89
C ALA A 279 12.67 -16.13 15.93
N ASN A 280 13.23 -15.79 14.78
CA ASN A 280 14.60 -15.28 14.62
C ASN A 280 14.68 -13.75 14.66
N ASP A 281 13.57 -13.07 14.38
CA ASP A 281 13.46 -11.62 14.42
C ASP A 281 12.10 -11.20 14.99
N THR A 282 12.07 -10.98 16.31
CA THR A 282 10.85 -10.56 17.02
C THR A 282 10.57 -9.07 16.90
N THR A 283 11.45 -8.29 16.24
CA THR A 283 11.25 -6.85 16.04
C THR A 283 10.36 -6.56 14.82
N ASP A 284 10.26 -7.51 13.90
CA ASP A 284 9.45 -7.42 12.69
C ASP A 284 8.11 -8.17 12.87
N THR A 285 7.35 -7.78 13.88
CA THR A 285 6.01 -8.32 14.15
C THR A 285 5.08 -7.23 14.66
N VAL A 286 3.81 -7.33 14.27
CA VAL A 286 2.71 -6.50 14.82
C VAL A 286 2.03 -7.16 16.02
N LEU A 287 2.50 -8.34 16.44
CA LEU A 287 2.00 -9.02 17.62
C LEU A 287 2.59 -8.41 18.89
N ASP A 288 1.77 -8.31 19.94
CA ASP A 288 2.27 -7.97 21.27
C ASP A 288 3.34 -8.96 21.74
N ALA A 289 4.40 -8.45 22.32
CA ALA A 289 5.52 -9.28 22.79
C ALA A 289 5.04 -10.38 23.77
N CYS A 290 4.02 -10.10 24.59
CA CYS A 290 3.44 -11.09 25.50
C CYS A 290 2.89 -12.34 24.79
N ILE A 291 2.41 -12.21 23.54
CA ILE A 291 1.97 -13.36 22.73
C ILE A 291 3.19 -14.16 22.27
N VAL A 292 4.19 -13.50 21.70
CA VAL A 292 5.41 -14.14 21.18
C VAL A 292 6.15 -14.87 22.31
N GLU A 293 6.28 -14.24 23.48
CA GLU A 293 6.89 -14.86 24.66
C GLU A 293 6.10 -16.07 25.15
N ALA A 294 4.76 -15.96 25.21
CA ALA A 294 3.92 -17.03 25.74
C ALA A 294 3.90 -18.28 24.87
N VAL A 295 4.11 -18.15 23.56
CA VAL A 295 4.17 -19.30 22.64
C VAL A 295 5.58 -19.85 22.49
N SER A 296 6.59 -19.18 23.02
CA SER A 296 7.97 -19.66 23.01
C SER A 296 8.07 -20.99 23.76
N GLY A 297 8.54 -22.02 23.05
CA GLY A 297 8.67 -23.38 23.59
C GLY A 297 7.41 -24.25 23.53
N LEU A 298 6.27 -23.72 23.05
CA LEU A 298 5.10 -24.52 22.76
C LEU A 298 5.29 -25.33 21.48
N LYS A 299 4.56 -26.44 21.38
CA LYS A 299 4.45 -27.26 20.17
C LYS A 299 3.26 -26.78 19.34
N GLU A 300 3.33 -27.05 18.05
CA GLU A 300 2.22 -26.79 17.13
C GLU A 300 0.88 -27.32 17.65
N GLY A 301 -0.13 -26.47 17.60
CA GLY A 301 -1.48 -26.72 18.07
C GLY A 301 -1.65 -26.59 19.60
N GLU A 302 -0.62 -26.26 20.36
CA GLU A 302 -0.77 -26.06 21.80
C GLU A 302 -1.41 -24.69 22.10
N VAL A 303 -2.26 -24.69 23.12
CA VAL A 303 -2.96 -23.49 23.62
C VAL A 303 -2.16 -22.94 24.79
N VAL A 304 -1.97 -21.62 24.85
CA VAL A 304 -1.36 -20.95 25.98
C VAL A 304 -2.22 -21.21 27.24
N ASP A 305 -1.60 -21.67 28.32
CA ASP A 305 -2.30 -22.16 29.51
C ASP A 305 -3.06 -21.10 30.29
N LYS A 306 -2.73 -19.83 30.10
CA LYS A 306 -3.29 -18.67 30.81
C LYS A 306 -3.81 -17.64 29.84
N VAL A 307 -4.73 -16.82 30.30
CA VAL A 307 -5.10 -15.56 29.64
C VAL A 307 -3.92 -14.60 29.75
N LEU A 308 -3.61 -13.90 28.66
CA LEU A 308 -2.58 -12.87 28.64
C LEU A 308 -3.26 -11.50 28.68
N GLU A 309 -2.74 -10.58 29.46
CA GLU A 309 -3.12 -9.15 29.37
C GLU A 309 -2.25 -8.49 28.32
N ASN A 310 -2.85 -7.65 27.44
CA ASN A 310 -2.10 -6.94 26.43
C ASN A 310 -1.19 -5.87 27.05
N GLU A 311 -0.13 -5.48 26.35
CA GLU A 311 0.84 -4.51 26.86
C GLU A 311 0.22 -3.15 27.19
N ALA A 312 -0.83 -2.76 26.47
CA ALA A 312 -1.56 -1.52 26.72
C ALA A 312 -2.45 -1.57 27.97
N GLY A 313 -2.68 -2.74 28.57
CA GLY A 313 -3.57 -2.93 29.71
C GLY A 313 -5.05 -2.72 29.40
N THR A 314 -5.43 -2.80 28.13
CA THR A 314 -6.80 -2.50 27.62
C THR A 314 -7.60 -3.76 27.28
N GLY A 315 -6.99 -4.93 27.34
CA GLY A 315 -7.65 -6.19 26.98
C GLY A 315 -6.83 -7.43 27.26
N TYR A 316 -7.39 -8.54 26.89
CA TYR A 316 -6.87 -9.87 27.13
C TYR A 316 -6.77 -10.67 25.84
N TYR A 317 -5.81 -11.61 25.81
CA TYR A 317 -5.63 -12.56 24.71
C TYR A 317 -5.86 -14.00 25.19
N VAL A 318 -6.55 -14.77 24.37
CA VAL A 318 -6.55 -16.23 24.39
C VAL A 318 -5.84 -16.70 23.13
N VAL A 319 -4.74 -17.43 23.27
CA VAL A 319 -3.77 -17.70 22.20
C VAL A 319 -3.57 -19.19 21.99
N ARG A 320 -3.49 -19.61 20.72
CA ARG A 320 -3.04 -20.93 20.28
C ARG A 320 -1.86 -20.80 19.34
N PHE A 321 -0.83 -21.60 19.53
CA PHE A 321 0.32 -21.70 18.63
C PHE A 321 -0.01 -22.68 17.50
N ASP A 322 -0.29 -22.16 16.30
CA ASP A 322 -0.81 -22.99 15.22
C ASP A 322 0.30 -23.72 14.46
N LYS A 323 1.36 -23.00 14.07
CA LYS A 323 2.46 -23.55 13.27
C LYS A 323 3.80 -22.96 13.71
N ALA A 324 4.77 -23.82 13.93
CA ALA A 324 6.17 -23.43 14.18
C ALA A 324 6.87 -23.01 12.87
N PHE A 325 6.48 -23.62 11.76
CA PHE A 325 6.89 -23.25 10.42
C PHE A 325 5.65 -23.16 9.51
N ASP A 326 5.25 -21.94 9.20
CA ASP A 326 4.20 -21.69 8.22
C ASP A 326 4.82 -21.46 6.85
N LYS A 327 4.72 -22.48 5.99
CA LYS A 327 5.33 -22.43 4.66
C LYS A 327 4.79 -21.30 3.80
N GLU A 328 3.48 -21.05 3.82
CA GLU A 328 2.84 -20.02 3.02
C GLU A 328 3.25 -18.61 3.51
N ALA A 329 3.21 -18.39 4.82
CA ALA A 329 3.67 -17.16 5.42
C ALA A 329 5.17 -16.93 5.18
N THR A 330 5.99 -17.99 5.22
CA THR A 330 7.42 -17.93 4.93
C THR A 330 7.70 -17.55 3.47
N GLU A 331 6.97 -18.12 2.51
CA GLU A 331 7.11 -17.71 1.10
C GLU A 331 6.70 -16.25 0.88
N SER A 332 5.58 -15.80 1.46
CA SER A 332 5.17 -14.39 1.41
C SER A 332 6.22 -13.46 2.05
N LYS A 333 6.87 -13.90 3.14
CA LYS A 333 7.95 -13.14 3.78
C LYS A 333 9.19 -13.05 2.90
N LYS A 334 9.55 -14.12 2.16
CA LYS A 334 10.65 -14.08 1.19
C LYS A 334 10.42 -13.02 0.11
N GLU A 335 9.19 -12.97 -0.42
CA GLU A 335 8.82 -11.94 -1.42
C GLU A 335 8.92 -10.53 -0.83
N SER A 336 8.46 -10.35 0.41
CA SER A 336 8.58 -9.08 1.13
C SER A 336 10.04 -8.68 1.34
N ILE A 337 10.90 -9.58 1.80
CA ILE A 337 12.34 -9.33 2.00
C ILE A 337 12.99 -8.94 0.66
N LEU A 338 12.70 -9.68 -0.41
CA LEU A 338 13.25 -9.37 -1.72
C LEU A 338 12.77 -8.01 -2.24
N SER A 339 11.49 -7.69 -2.04
CA SER A 339 10.93 -6.37 -2.38
C SER A 339 11.62 -5.24 -1.61
N THR A 340 11.86 -5.44 -0.32
CA THR A 340 12.59 -4.48 0.53
C THR A 340 14.01 -4.28 0.03
N ARG A 341 14.77 -5.36 -0.23
CA ARG A 341 16.12 -5.29 -0.80
C ARG A 341 16.17 -4.48 -2.11
N LYS A 342 15.21 -4.72 -3.01
CA LYS A 342 15.10 -3.99 -4.27
C LYS A 342 14.80 -2.50 -4.05
N SER A 343 13.88 -2.20 -3.14
CA SER A 343 13.52 -0.83 -2.81
C SER A 343 14.69 -0.06 -2.17
N ASP A 344 15.40 -0.70 -1.27
CA ASP A 344 16.53 -0.07 -0.59
C ASP A 344 17.69 0.16 -1.55
N HIS A 345 18.02 -0.83 -2.38
CA HIS A 345 19.02 -0.68 -3.43
C HIS A 345 18.70 0.44 -4.41
N TYR A 346 17.44 0.52 -4.85
CA TYR A 346 16.96 1.62 -5.70
C TYR A 346 17.18 2.99 -5.05
N LYS A 347 16.84 3.13 -3.75
CA LYS A 347 17.06 4.37 -3.01
C LYS A 347 18.56 4.70 -2.87
N GLU A 348 19.38 3.71 -2.51
CA GLU A 348 20.83 3.87 -2.38
C GLU A 348 21.47 4.32 -3.68
N LEU A 349 21.06 3.77 -4.82
CA LEU A 349 21.55 4.18 -6.14
C LEU A 349 21.16 5.62 -6.47
N LEU A 350 19.88 6.00 -6.25
CA LEU A 350 19.44 7.36 -6.46
C LEU A 350 20.20 8.36 -5.57
N GLU A 351 20.38 8.05 -4.29
CA GLU A 351 21.18 8.89 -3.39
C GLU A 351 22.63 9.02 -3.86
N LYS A 352 23.22 7.94 -4.34
CA LYS A 352 24.57 7.95 -4.89
C LYS A 352 24.65 8.84 -6.13
N TRP A 353 23.79 8.63 -7.11
CA TRP A 353 23.78 9.41 -8.34
C TRP A 353 23.52 10.89 -8.06
N ARG A 354 22.60 11.19 -7.13
CA ARG A 354 22.34 12.57 -6.70
C ARG A 354 23.57 13.24 -6.08
N LYS A 355 24.35 12.52 -5.27
CA LYS A 355 25.62 13.03 -4.69
C LYS A 355 26.72 13.23 -5.72
N GLU A 356 26.74 12.45 -6.78
CA GLU A 356 27.72 12.50 -7.88
C GLU A 356 27.33 13.53 -8.95
N SER A 357 26.10 14.02 -8.94
CA SER A 357 25.54 14.95 -9.93
C SER A 357 25.59 16.41 -9.47
N THR A 358 25.57 17.31 -10.44
CA THR A 358 25.36 18.74 -10.22
C THR A 358 23.89 19.08 -10.46
N ILE A 359 23.17 19.46 -9.40
CA ILE A 359 21.79 19.87 -9.47
C ILE A 359 21.68 21.35 -9.09
N VAL A 360 21.15 22.17 -10.00
CA VAL A 360 21.00 23.62 -9.82
C VAL A 360 19.52 23.96 -9.96
N ARG A 361 18.90 24.43 -8.87
CA ARG A 361 17.49 24.82 -8.81
C ARG A 361 17.34 26.33 -8.94
N ASP A 362 16.33 26.79 -9.67
CA ASP A 362 15.86 28.17 -9.65
C ASP A 362 14.67 28.29 -8.69
N GLU A 363 14.99 28.67 -7.43
CA GLU A 363 13.99 28.79 -6.37
C GLU A 363 12.95 29.90 -6.65
N GLU A 364 13.31 30.93 -7.39
CA GLU A 364 12.36 31.99 -7.73
C GLU A 364 11.36 31.53 -8.81
N VAL A 365 11.80 30.72 -9.75
CA VAL A 365 10.92 30.04 -10.70
C VAL A 365 10.03 29.03 -9.97
N LEU A 366 10.60 28.22 -9.08
CA LEU A 366 9.85 27.20 -8.32
C LEU A 366 8.72 27.82 -7.49
N LYS A 367 8.95 28.93 -6.81
CA LYS A 367 7.94 29.62 -6.01
C LYS A 367 6.74 30.12 -6.79
N THR A 368 6.84 30.21 -8.12
CA THR A 368 5.69 30.55 -8.96
C THR A 368 4.67 29.42 -9.07
N LEU A 369 5.08 28.17 -8.78
CA LEU A 369 4.19 27.02 -8.65
C LEU A 369 3.58 26.99 -7.24
N VAL A 370 2.33 27.39 -7.15
CA VAL A 370 1.56 27.41 -5.90
C VAL A 370 0.64 26.20 -5.84
N ILE A 371 0.75 25.42 -4.77
CA ILE A 371 -0.15 24.32 -4.40
C ILE A 371 -0.89 24.74 -3.14
N SER A 372 -2.19 25.02 -3.25
CA SER A 372 -3.01 25.53 -2.14
C SER A 372 -4.46 25.09 -2.26
N ASP A 373 -5.19 25.20 -1.16
CA ASP A 373 -6.63 24.86 -1.11
C ASP A 373 -7.50 25.86 -1.90
N SER A 374 -7.01 27.07 -2.09
CA SER A 374 -7.73 28.14 -2.77
C SER A 374 -7.80 27.97 -4.31
N LYS A 375 -6.97 27.11 -4.88
CA LYS A 375 -6.85 26.89 -6.33
C LYS A 375 -6.70 25.40 -6.66
N PRO A 376 -7.69 24.55 -6.32
CA PRO A 376 -7.62 23.14 -6.64
C PRO A 376 -7.87 22.94 -8.15
N VAL A 377 -6.98 22.19 -8.79
CA VAL A 377 -7.28 21.55 -10.07
C VAL A 377 -8.08 20.28 -9.74
N VAL A 378 -9.16 20.02 -10.44
CA VAL A 378 -10.05 18.89 -10.19
C VAL A 378 -10.06 17.95 -11.39
N LEU A 379 -9.94 16.66 -11.15
CA LEU A 379 -10.07 15.64 -12.21
C LEU A 379 -11.54 15.50 -12.61
N THR A 380 -11.81 15.42 -13.90
CA THR A 380 -13.17 15.29 -14.46
C THR A 380 -13.69 13.85 -14.43
N GLN A 381 -12.82 12.87 -14.19
CA GLN A 381 -13.18 11.47 -14.00
C GLN A 381 -12.93 11.02 -12.57
N ASP A 382 -13.78 10.11 -12.08
CA ASP A 382 -13.62 9.53 -10.74
C ASP A 382 -12.32 8.72 -10.68
N PRO A 383 -11.36 9.04 -9.78
CA PRO A 383 -10.14 8.25 -9.64
C PRO A 383 -10.43 6.80 -9.23
N ALA A 384 -11.62 6.48 -8.70
CA ALA A 384 -12.03 5.12 -8.43
C ALA A 384 -12.15 4.29 -9.72
N GLU A 385 -12.52 4.87 -10.87
CA GLU A 385 -12.45 4.16 -12.16
C GLU A 385 -11.02 4.07 -12.71
N SER A 386 -10.17 5.08 -12.45
CA SER A 386 -8.77 5.06 -12.88
C SER A 386 -7.88 4.23 -11.95
N THR A 387 -8.16 4.22 -10.63
CA THR A 387 -7.43 3.38 -9.67
C THR A 387 -7.91 1.94 -9.69
N ALA A 388 -9.16 1.64 -10.08
CA ALA A 388 -9.56 0.27 -10.39
C ALA A 388 -8.75 -0.30 -11.56
N SER A 389 -8.41 0.51 -12.57
CA SER A 389 -7.52 0.10 -13.67
C SER A 389 -6.03 0.08 -13.25
N ALA A 390 -5.58 0.96 -12.35
CA ALA A 390 -4.20 0.99 -11.86
C ALA A 390 -3.97 0.05 -10.66
N ALA A 391 -4.98 -0.16 -9.80
CA ALA A 391 -4.96 -1.14 -8.74
C ALA A 391 -5.28 -2.55 -9.25
N GLU A 392 -6.05 -2.71 -10.35
CA GLU A 392 -6.09 -3.98 -11.09
C GLU A 392 -4.74 -4.31 -11.71
N THR A 393 -3.94 -3.34 -12.14
CA THR A 393 -2.56 -3.58 -12.63
C THR A 393 -1.55 -3.78 -11.50
N ALA A 394 -1.71 -3.17 -10.34
CA ALA A 394 -0.85 -3.41 -9.17
C ALA A 394 -1.36 -4.61 -8.33
N SER A 395 -2.67 -4.81 -8.20
CA SER A 395 -3.29 -5.96 -7.54
C SER A 395 -3.36 -7.19 -8.47
N THR A 396 -3.35 -7.05 -9.80
CA THR A 396 -3.16 -8.18 -10.72
C THR A 396 -1.71 -8.64 -10.79
N ALA A 397 -0.72 -7.83 -10.39
CA ALA A 397 0.62 -8.36 -10.11
C ALA A 397 0.63 -9.22 -8.83
N GLN A 398 -0.21 -8.91 -7.83
CA GLN A 398 -0.32 -9.68 -6.57
C GLN A 398 -1.45 -10.73 -6.57
N THR A 399 -2.50 -10.56 -7.39
CA THR A 399 -3.60 -11.53 -7.55
C THR A 399 -3.53 -12.37 -8.83
N ALA A 400 -2.68 -12.04 -9.80
CA ALA A 400 -2.49 -12.86 -10.99
C ALA A 400 -1.80 -14.19 -10.65
N GLU A 401 -0.91 -14.25 -9.64
CA GLU A 401 -0.39 -15.53 -9.15
C GLU A 401 -1.44 -16.37 -8.43
N SER A 402 -2.37 -15.78 -7.68
CA SER A 402 -3.43 -16.56 -7.01
C SER A 402 -4.61 -16.92 -7.90
N SER A 403 -4.84 -16.18 -9.01
CA SER A 403 -5.93 -16.49 -9.96
C SER A 403 -5.48 -17.35 -11.14
N GLU A 404 -4.19 -17.32 -11.53
CA GLU A 404 -3.67 -18.27 -12.51
C GLU A 404 -3.53 -19.67 -11.94
N SER A 405 -3.12 -19.85 -10.67
CA SER A 405 -3.15 -21.18 -10.04
C SER A 405 -4.57 -21.75 -9.97
N LYS A 406 -5.59 -20.90 -9.84
CA LYS A 406 -7.01 -21.33 -9.87
C LYS A 406 -7.57 -21.51 -11.27
N ALA A 407 -7.02 -20.82 -12.28
CA ALA A 407 -7.42 -20.96 -13.68
C ALA A 407 -6.71 -22.15 -14.35
N GLU A 408 -5.45 -22.41 -14.03
CA GLU A 408 -4.74 -23.61 -14.51
C GLU A 408 -5.29 -24.88 -13.88
N SER A 409 -5.57 -24.91 -12.56
CA SER A 409 -6.19 -26.09 -11.94
C SER A 409 -7.60 -26.37 -12.49
N LYS A 410 -8.32 -25.33 -12.94
CA LYS A 410 -9.64 -25.47 -13.56
C LYS A 410 -9.57 -25.81 -15.06
N ALA A 411 -8.45 -25.48 -15.71
CA ALA A 411 -8.19 -25.86 -17.11
C ALA A 411 -7.66 -27.30 -17.22
N GLU A 412 -6.79 -27.71 -16.30
CA GLU A 412 -6.31 -29.09 -16.23
C GLU A 412 -7.42 -30.06 -15.84
N SER A 413 -8.26 -29.77 -14.84
CA SER A 413 -9.38 -30.62 -14.48
C SER A 413 -10.44 -30.72 -15.60
N LYS A 414 -10.55 -29.70 -16.45
CA LYS A 414 -11.45 -29.70 -17.61
C LYS A 414 -10.85 -30.41 -18.85
N ALA A 415 -9.53 -30.47 -18.92
CA ALA A 415 -8.80 -31.19 -19.96
C ALA A 415 -8.74 -32.68 -19.66
N GLU A 416 -8.53 -33.09 -18.41
CA GLU A 416 -8.57 -34.51 -18.00
C GLU A 416 -9.96 -35.09 -18.11
N SER A 417 -11.03 -34.40 -17.66
CA SER A 417 -12.40 -34.91 -17.83
C SER A 417 -12.85 -35.04 -19.30
N LYS A 418 -12.21 -34.24 -20.20
CA LYS A 418 -12.49 -34.31 -21.64
C LYS A 418 -11.64 -35.35 -22.35
N ALA A 419 -10.52 -35.74 -21.79
CA ALA A 419 -9.67 -36.83 -22.29
C ALA A 419 -10.23 -38.19 -21.90
N GLU A 420 -10.71 -38.38 -20.67
CA GLU A 420 -11.34 -39.63 -20.23
C GLU A 420 -12.66 -39.91 -20.98
N SER A 421 -13.50 -38.88 -21.21
CA SER A 421 -14.74 -39.08 -21.98
C SER A 421 -14.52 -39.41 -23.46
N LYS A 422 -13.34 -39.06 -24.03
CA LYS A 422 -12.98 -39.43 -25.42
C LYS A 422 -12.34 -40.79 -25.54
N THR A 423 -11.78 -41.32 -24.48
CA THR A 423 -11.14 -42.64 -24.47
C THR A 423 -12.19 -43.74 -24.30
N GLU A 424 -13.20 -43.55 -23.46
CA GLU A 424 -14.30 -44.49 -23.28
C GLU A 424 -15.20 -44.61 -24.53
N SER A 425 -15.49 -43.49 -25.25
CA SER A 425 -16.30 -43.55 -26.46
C SER A 425 -15.59 -44.16 -27.68
N LYS A 426 -14.26 -44.38 -27.61
CA LYS A 426 -13.48 -44.99 -28.71
C LYS A 426 -13.25 -46.49 -28.52
N THR A 427 -13.49 -47.01 -27.32
CA THR A 427 -13.33 -48.45 -27.01
C THR A 427 -14.60 -49.24 -27.26
N GLU A 428 -15.78 -48.62 -27.13
CA GLU A 428 -17.07 -49.31 -27.39
C GLU A 428 -17.43 -49.43 -28.87
N SER A 429 -16.88 -48.60 -29.76
CA SER A 429 -17.20 -48.66 -31.21
C SER A 429 -16.37 -49.66 -32.04
N LYS A 430 -15.47 -50.44 -31.40
CA LYS A 430 -14.56 -51.36 -32.14
C LYS A 430 -14.84 -52.83 -31.92
N THR A 431 -15.89 -53.19 -31.18
CA THR A 431 -16.26 -54.60 -30.89
C THR A 431 -17.50 -55.12 -31.63
N GLU A 432 -18.21 -54.31 -32.42
CA GLU A 432 -19.45 -54.77 -33.12
C GLU A 432 -19.32 -54.84 -34.64
N SER A 433 -18.15 -55.00 -35.20
CA SER A 433 -18.02 -55.18 -36.63
C SER A 433 -17.05 -56.31 -36.98
N LYS A 434 -17.38 -57.52 -36.50
CA LYS A 434 -16.96 -58.84 -37.12
C LYS A 434 -17.80 -59.93 -36.59
N LYS A 435 -18.97 -60.10 -37.18
CA LYS A 435 -19.55 -61.42 -37.58
C LYS A 435 -20.52 -61.22 -38.75
#